data_c9863b113d8917a1724b1b8a0c5818cc
#
_entry.id   c9863b113d8917a1724b1b8a0c5818cc
#
_cell.length_a   1.000
_cell.length_b   1.000
_cell.length_c   1.000
_cell.angle_alpha   90.00
_cell.angle_beta   90.00
_cell.angle_gamma   90.00
#
_symmetry.space_group_name_H-M   'P 1'
#
loop_
_entity.id
_entity.type
_entity.pdbx_description
1 polymer ?
#
loop_
_entity_poly.entity_id
_entity_poly.type
_entity_poly.pdbx_seq_one_letter_code
_entity_poly.pdbx_strand_id
1 'polypeptide(L)' 'MEITLEQVERLREKAAVSYGQAKAALEYSGGNLLDALIYLEEQGVIPRPEDAYYSTKN' A
#
# COMPACT_ATOMS: atom_id res chain seq x y z
N MET A 1 8.82 -3.06 -14.20
CA MET A 1 7.38 -3.24 -14.28
C MET A 1 6.66 -1.91 -14.36
N GLU A 2 5.62 -1.84 -15.16
CA GLU A 2 4.94 -0.57 -15.37
C GLU A 2 3.77 -0.43 -14.41
N ILE A 3 3.69 0.72 -13.76
CA ILE A 3 2.59 1.00 -12.83
C ILE A 3 1.50 1.75 -13.60
N THR A 4 0.29 1.24 -13.52
CA THR A 4 -0.84 1.85 -14.23
C THR A 4 -1.66 2.71 -13.29
N LEU A 5 -2.46 3.59 -13.88
CA LEU A 5 -3.36 4.43 -13.11
C LEU A 5 -4.33 3.58 -12.30
N GLU A 6 -4.79 2.48 -12.89
CA GLU A 6 -5.72 1.61 -12.19
C GLU A 6 -5.11 1.05 -10.91
N GLN A 7 -3.84 0.66 -10.96
CA GLN A 7 -3.17 0.16 -9.77
C GLN A 7 -3.07 1.23 -8.70
N VAL A 8 -2.73 2.44 -9.11
CA VAL A 8 -2.63 3.55 -8.17
C VAL A 8 -3.99 3.83 -7.52
N GLU A 9 -5.04 3.83 -8.32
CA GLU A 9 -6.36 4.10 -7.76
C GLU A 9 -6.82 3.00 -6.83
N ARG A 10 -6.49 1.75 -7.13
CA ARG A 10 -6.83 0.67 -6.22
C ARG A 10 -6.13 0.83 -4.88
N LEU A 11 -4.87 1.21 -4.92
CA LEU A 11 -4.13 1.42 -3.68
C LEU A 11 -4.74 2.57 -2.89
N ARG A 12 -5.14 3.63 -3.58
CA ARG A 12 -5.72 4.77 -2.89
C ARG A 12 -7.07 4.47 -2.28
N GLU A 13 -7.77 3.47 -2.81
CA GLU A 13 -9.01 3.02 -2.18
C GLU A 13 -8.75 2.35 -0.83
N LYS A 14 -7.58 1.75 -0.70
CA LYS A 14 -7.24 1.04 0.52
C LYS A 14 -6.53 1.93 1.53
N ALA A 15 -5.88 2.97 1.07
CA ALA A 15 -5.06 3.81 1.94
C ALA A 15 -5.24 5.27 1.55
N ALA A 16 -5.40 6.13 2.55
CA ALA A 16 -5.61 7.55 2.29
C ALA A 16 -4.27 8.22 2.04
N VAL A 17 -3.76 8.07 0.84
CA VAL A 17 -2.48 8.63 0.45
C VAL A 17 -2.63 9.41 -0.84
N SER A 18 -1.66 10.26 -1.15
CA SER A 18 -1.68 11.00 -2.39
C SER A 18 -1.32 10.09 -3.55
N TYR A 19 -1.59 10.58 -4.76
CA TYR A 19 -1.23 9.84 -5.96
C TYR A 19 0.27 9.53 -5.98
N GLY A 20 1.09 10.53 -5.66
CA GLY A 20 2.53 10.32 -5.68
C GLY A 20 2.99 9.30 -4.67
N GLN A 21 2.39 9.31 -3.48
CA GLN A 21 2.74 8.33 -2.47
C GLN A 21 2.34 6.93 -2.90
N ALA A 22 1.15 6.80 -3.46
CA ALA A 22 0.68 5.50 -3.92
C ALA A 22 1.56 4.97 -5.05
N LYS A 23 1.89 5.84 -5.99
CA LYS A 23 2.72 5.43 -7.12
C LYS A 23 4.10 4.98 -6.64
N ALA A 24 4.70 5.74 -5.73
CA ALA A 24 6.01 5.39 -5.22
C ALA A 24 5.97 4.04 -4.50
N ALA A 25 4.93 3.80 -3.72
CA ALA A 25 4.81 2.54 -2.99
C ALA A 25 4.66 1.37 -3.96
N LEU A 26 3.89 1.55 -5.02
CA LEU A 26 3.73 0.50 -6.00
C LEU A 26 5.02 0.24 -6.77
N GLU A 27 5.75 1.29 -7.07
CA GLU A 27 7.04 1.12 -7.73
C GLU A 27 8.01 0.37 -6.84
N TYR A 28 8.02 0.70 -5.57
CA TYR A 28 8.89 0.03 -4.62
C TYR A 28 8.54 -1.45 -4.52
N SER A 29 7.26 -1.77 -4.56
CA SER A 29 6.81 -3.14 -4.35
C SER A 29 6.72 -3.96 -5.63
N GLY A 30 7.04 -3.36 -6.77
CA GLY A 30 6.94 -4.07 -8.03
C GLY A 30 5.51 -4.29 -8.49
N GLY A 31 4.61 -3.42 -8.04
CA GLY A 31 3.22 -3.50 -8.45
C GLY A 31 2.35 -4.36 -7.55
N ASN A 32 2.90 -4.87 -6.46
CA ASN A 32 2.14 -5.71 -5.54
C ASN A 32 1.38 -4.83 -4.55
N LEU A 33 0.06 -4.94 -4.55
CA LEU A 33 -0.77 -4.08 -3.73
C LEU A 33 -0.52 -4.26 -2.24
N LEU A 34 -0.45 -5.50 -1.80
CA LEU A 34 -0.22 -5.77 -0.38
C LEU A 34 1.14 -5.26 0.08
N ASP A 35 2.16 -5.51 -0.72
CA ASP A 35 3.49 -5.04 -0.37
C ASP A 35 3.54 -3.52 -0.35
N ALA A 36 2.81 -2.87 -1.25
CA ALA A 36 2.76 -1.41 -1.27
C ALA A 36 2.11 -0.88 0.01
N LEU A 37 1.05 -1.54 0.47
CA LEU A 37 0.42 -1.15 1.73
C LEU A 37 1.35 -1.32 2.91
N ILE A 38 2.08 -2.43 2.93
CA ILE A 38 3.05 -2.67 4.00
C ILE A 38 4.14 -1.60 3.97
N TYR A 39 4.61 -1.27 2.77
CA TYR A 39 5.60 -0.21 2.64
C TYR A 39 5.10 1.11 3.22
N LEU A 40 3.86 1.48 2.88
CA LEU A 40 3.30 2.73 3.38
C LEU A 40 3.13 2.70 4.91
N GLU A 41 2.76 1.57 5.44
CA GLU A 41 2.61 1.43 6.87
C GLU A 41 3.97 1.56 7.56
N GLU A 42 4.99 0.96 6.99
CA GLU A 42 6.33 1.03 7.56
C GLU A 42 6.90 2.44 7.48
N GLN A 43 6.49 3.20 6.48
CA GLN A 43 6.92 4.59 6.36
C GLN A 43 6.13 5.52 7.28
N GLY A 44 5.12 4.99 7.96
CA GLY A 44 4.32 5.79 8.85
C GLY A 44 3.30 6.65 8.13
N VAL A 45 3.05 6.38 6.87
CA VAL A 45 2.10 7.17 6.09
C VAL A 45 0.66 6.79 6.41
N ILE A 46 0.43 5.51 6.70
CA ILE A 46 -0.90 5.02 7.04
C ILE A 46 -0.81 4.21 8.33
N PRO A 47 -1.93 4.10 9.04
CA PRO A 47 -1.93 3.29 10.26
C PRO A 47 -1.78 1.81 9.94
N ARG A 48 -1.25 1.07 10.88
CA ARG A 48 -1.07 -0.35 10.73
C ARG A 48 -2.42 -1.04 10.59
N PRO A 49 -2.59 -1.91 9.60
CA PRO A 49 -3.85 -2.64 9.44
C PRO A 49 -3.91 -3.80 10.44
N GLU A 50 -4.29 -3.50 11.64
CA GLU A 50 -4.20 -4.46 12.73
C GLU A 50 -5.02 -5.71 12.50
N ASP A 51 -6.20 -5.54 11.93
CA ASP A 51 -7.05 -6.70 11.70
C ASP A 51 -6.40 -7.69 10.76
N ALA A 52 -5.71 -7.18 9.76
CA ALA A 52 -5.07 -8.06 8.80
C ALA A 52 -3.86 -8.75 9.42
N TYR A 53 -3.20 -8.05 10.31
CA TYR A 53 -1.96 -8.58 10.84
C TYR A 53 -2.16 -9.54 11.98
N TYR A 54 -3.08 -9.21 12.85
CA TYR A 54 -3.14 -9.90 14.12
C TYR A 54 -4.17 -10.95 14.22
N SER A 55 -4.96 -11.11 13.22
CA SER A 55 -5.93 -12.16 13.24
C SER A 55 -5.25 -13.53 13.34
N THR A 56 -4.03 -13.62 12.91
CA THR A 56 -3.32 -14.87 12.91
C THR A 56 -2.45 -15.06 14.11
N LYS A 57 -2.34 -14.05 14.92
CA LYS A 57 -1.44 -14.14 15.95
C LYS A 57 -1.83 -15.01 17.01
N ASN A 58 -1.65 -15.51 17.47
CA ASN A 58 -2.13 -16.23 18.44
C ASN A 58 -2.18 -16.46 19.10
#